data_e502121e9c58128b6001069b37006c5d
#
_entry.id   e502121e9c58128b6001069b37006c5d
#
_cell.length_a   1.000
_cell.length_b   1.000
_cell.length_c   1.000
_cell.angle_alpha   90.00
_cell.angle_beta   90.00
_cell.angle_gamma   90.00
#
_symmetry.space_group_name_H-M   'P 1'
#
loop_
_entity.id
_entity.type
_entity.pdbx_description
1 polymer ?
#
loop_
_entity_poly.entity_id
_entity_poly.type
_entity_poly.pdbx_seq_one_letter_code
_entity_poly.pdbx_strand_id
1 'polypeptide(L)'
;MMISERIFCVMEQKNITQLELSRRTGIATSNISDWKKKKTNPKADCLLSICDALEITPEQLLTGKGIDPEYKYADMYYEVTRSDIKILKQIHSLGDAQYKRLMAYMKALQKLEQMENMVEE
;
A
#
# COMPACT_ATOMS: atom_id res chain seq x y z
N MET A 1 -4.27 12.26 1.84
CA MET A 1 -3.07 12.91 1.24
C MET A 1 -3.23 13.16 -0.23
N MET A 2 -2.83 14.32 -0.70
CA MET A 2 -2.76 14.62 -2.13
C MET A 2 -1.59 13.89 -2.80
N ILE A 3 -1.65 13.73 -4.12
CA ILE A 3 -0.54 13.13 -4.90
C ILE A 3 0.77 13.89 -4.68
N SER A 4 0.72 15.21 -4.73
CA SER A 4 1.92 16.05 -4.50
C SER A 4 2.48 15.88 -3.09
N GLU A 5 1.64 15.74 -2.08
CA GLU A 5 2.10 15.48 -0.71
C GLU A 5 2.82 14.14 -0.60
N ARG A 6 2.34 13.11 -1.29
CA ARG A 6 3.01 11.81 -1.35
C ARG A 6 4.37 11.91 -2.03
N ILE A 7 4.47 12.69 -3.10
CA ILE A 7 5.73 12.94 -3.79
C ILE A 7 6.77 13.53 -2.83
N PHE A 8 6.40 14.57 -2.09
CA PHE A 8 7.31 15.20 -1.13
C PHE A 8 7.66 14.26 0.03
N CYS A 9 6.72 13.45 0.47
CA CYS A 9 6.96 12.44 1.49
C CYS A 9 8.04 11.44 1.06
N VAL A 10 7.94 10.92 -0.15
CA VAL A 10 8.93 9.98 -0.71
C VAL A 10 10.29 10.67 -0.92
N MET A 11 10.28 11.91 -1.41
CA MET A 11 11.50 12.69 -1.58
C MET A 11 12.24 12.84 -0.25
N GLU A 12 11.53 13.16 0.81
CA GLU A 12 12.10 13.29 2.16
C GLU A 12 12.69 11.96 2.64
N GLN A 13 11.94 10.85 2.51
CA GLN A 13 12.40 9.53 2.90
C GLN A 13 13.67 9.10 2.16
N LYS A 14 13.78 9.44 0.89
CA LYS A 14 14.90 9.04 0.02
C LYS A 14 15.98 10.12 -0.10
N ASN A 15 15.84 11.22 0.61
CA ASN A 15 16.76 12.36 0.58
C ASN A 15 16.96 12.92 -0.85
N ILE A 16 15.88 13.03 -1.59
CA ILE A 16 15.88 13.59 -2.95
C ILE A 16 15.42 15.04 -2.86
N THR A 17 16.25 15.97 -3.34
CA THR A 17 15.92 17.40 -3.37
C THR A 17 15.03 17.73 -4.57
N GLN A 18 14.39 18.90 -4.53
CA GLN A 18 13.62 19.41 -5.68
C GLN A 18 14.49 19.57 -6.92
N LEU A 19 15.73 20.01 -6.75
CA LEU A 19 16.68 20.12 -7.84
C LEU A 19 17.00 18.78 -8.46
N GLU A 20 17.22 17.76 -7.65
CA GLU A 20 17.49 16.39 -8.13
C GLU A 20 16.28 15.80 -8.83
N LEU A 21 15.09 16.00 -8.30
CA LEU A 21 13.86 15.56 -8.97
C LEU A 21 13.69 16.25 -10.32
N SER A 22 13.97 17.55 -10.39
CA SER A 22 13.96 18.32 -11.64
C SER A 22 14.94 17.74 -12.66
N ARG A 23 16.14 17.40 -12.24
CA ARG A 23 17.16 16.80 -13.12
C ARG A 23 16.70 15.45 -13.67
N ARG A 24 16.12 14.61 -12.83
CA ARG A 24 15.69 13.26 -13.22
C ARG A 24 14.46 13.25 -14.13
N THR A 25 13.57 14.21 -13.95
CA THR A 25 12.27 14.24 -14.66
C THR A 25 12.23 15.24 -15.81
N GLY A 26 13.09 16.23 -15.81
CA GLY A 26 13.02 17.36 -16.75
C GLY A 26 11.95 18.39 -16.40
N ILE A 27 11.27 18.24 -15.26
CA ILE A 27 10.27 19.20 -14.79
C ILE A 27 10.97 20.39 -14.13
N ALA A 28 10.54 21.61 -14.47
CA ALA A 28 11.12 22.80 -13.87
C ALA A 28 10.96 22.84 -12.36
N THR A 29 12.00 23.29 -11.64
CA THR A 29 11.96 23.41 -10.17
C THR A 29 10.84 24.33 -9.70
N SER A 30 10.50 25.36 -10.49
CA SER A 30 9.39 26.26 -10.20
C SER A 30 8.05 25.52 -10.15
N ASN A 31 7.83 24.57 -11.06
CA ASN A 31 6.61 23.74 -11.07
C ASN A 31 6.56 22.84 -9.85
N ILE A 32 7.66 22.20 -9.48
CA ILE A 32 7.75 21.34 -8.30
C ILE A 32 7.47 22.15 -7.03
N SER A 33 8.05 23.31 -6.93
CA SER A 33 7.85 24.25 -5.83
C SER A 33 6.39 24.71 -5.72
N ASP A 34 5.74 24.96 -6.87
CA ASP A 34 4.33 25.36 -6.93
C ASP A 34 3.38 24.28 -6.40
N TRP A 35 3.68 23.02 -6.62
CA TRP A 35 2.85 21.92 -6.05
C TRP A 35 2.76 22.04 -4.53
N LYS A 36 3.85 22.41 -3.89
CA LYS A 36 3.88 22.59 -2.44
C LYS A 36 3.18 23.88 -1.99
N LYS A 37 3.51 25.00 -2.65
CA LYS A 37 3.00 26.32 -2.28
C LYS A 37 1.52 26.50 -2.58
N LYS A 38 1.08 26.02 -3.76
CA LYS A 38 -0.29 26.19 -4.25
C LYS A 38 -1.18 25.00 -3.94
N LYS A 39 -0.64 23.96 -3.34
CA LYS A 39 -1.33 22.68 -3.04
C LYS A 39 -2.02 22.11 -4.28
N THR A 40 -1.26 22.03 -5.37
CA THR A 40 -1.70 21.46 -6.64
C THR A 40 -0.99 20.14 -6.91
N ASN A 41 -1.54 19.34 -7.82
CA ASN A 41 -0.92 18.10 -8.25
C ASN A 41 -0.20 18.29 -9.59
N PRO A 42 0.82 17.46 -9.87
CA PRO A 42 1.43 17.44 -11.19
C PRO A 42 0.43 17.00 -12.25
N LYS A 43 0.71 17.33 -13.52
CA LYS A 43 -0.08 16.87 -14.66
C LYS A 43 0.07 15.36 -14.81
N ALA A 44 -0.98 14.72 -15.33
CA ALA A 44 -1.02 13.27 -15.49
C ALA A 44 0.13 12.71 -16.34
N ASP A 45 0.53 13.42 -17.38
CA ASP A 45 1.64 13.02 -18.26
C ASP A 45 3.02 13.08 -17.59
N CYS A 46 3.14 13.75 -16.43
CA CYS A 46 4.38 13.79 -15.66
C CYS A 46 4.49 12.67 -14.62
N LEU A 47 3.39 11.97 -14.32
CA LEU A 47 3.34 11.02 -13.21
C LEU A 47 4.29 9.84 -13.39
N LEU A 48 4.41 9.28 -14.58
CA LEU A 48 5.29 8.15 -14.85
C LEU A 48 6.76 8.53 -14.68
N SER A 49 7.16 9.71 -15.18
CA SER A 49 8.53 10.22 -15.00
C SER A 49 8.86 10.44 -13.53
N ILE A 50 7.91 10.94 -12.76
CA ILE A 50 8.07 11.13 -11.31
C ILE A 50 8.23 9.78 -10.61
N CYS A 51 7.41 8.81 -10.95
CA CYS A 51 7.49 7.46 -10.39
C CYS A 51 8.85 6.81 -10.68
N ASP A 52 9.33 6.91 -11.92
CA ASP A 52 10.64 6.38 -12.30
C ASP A 52 11.77 7.07 -11.53
N ALA A 53 11.70 8.39 -11.39
CA ALA A 53 12.71 9.17 -10.69
C ALA A 53 12.76 8.84 -9.19
N LEU A 54 11.63 8.55 -8.58
CA LEU A 54 11.50 8.22 -7.16
C LEU A 54 11.57 6.73 -6.89
N GLU A 55 11.63 5.90 -7.92
CA GLU A 55 11.64 4.44 -7.81
C GLU A 55 10.43 3.89 -7.05
N ILE A 56 9.26 4.43 -7.36
CA ILE A 56 7.97 3.98 -6.84
C ILE A 56 7.07 3.57 -8.00
N THR A 57 6.03 2.80 -7.70
CA THR A 57 5.04 2.42 -8.70
C THR A 57 3.96 3.50 -8.83
N PRO A 58 3.31 3.61 -10.02
CA PRO A 58 2.15 4.49 -10.17
C PRO A 58 1.03 4.19 -9.18
N GLU A 59 0.82 2.91 -8.87
CA GLU A 59 -0.17 2.50 -7.87
C GLU A 59 0.15 3.09 -6.49
N GLN A 60 1.39 3.01 -6.05
CA GLN A 60 1.83 3.59 -4.77
C GLN A 60 1.56 5.09 -4.72
N LEU A 61 1.88 5.80 -5.81
CA LEU A 61 1.68 7.24 -5.88
C LEU A 61 0.19 7.63 -5.90
N LEU A 62 -0.61 6.93 -6.68
CA LEU A 62 -2.03 7.26 -6.86
C LEU A 62 -2.90 6.82 -5.68
N THR A 63 -2.58 5.70 -5.05
CA THR A 63 -3.37 5.15 -3.93
C THR A 63 -2.80 5.50 -2.57
N GLY A 64 -1.51 5.76 -2.48
CA GLY A 64 -0.82 5.99 -1.22
C GLY A 64 -0.33 4.71 -0.54
N LYS A 65 -0.49 3.55 -1.18
CA LYS A 65 -0.04 2.27 -0.62
C LYS A 65 1.46 2.30 -0.32
N GLY A 66 1.82 2.01 0.94
CA GLY A 66 3.21 2.04 1.38
C GLY A 66 3.80 3.44 1.60
N ILE A 67 3.04 4.50 1.35
CA ILE A 67 3.46 5.89 1.53
C ILE A 67 2.58 6.58 2.58
N ASP A 68 1.27 6.47 2.42
CA ASP A 68 0.28 7.12 3.27
C ASP A 68 -0.06 6.24 4.47
N PRO A 69 0.18 6.71 5.72
CA PRO A 69 -0.19 5.94 6.91
C PRO A 69 -1.70 5.70 7.04
N GLU A 70 -2.51 6.52 6.38
CA GLU A 70 -3.97 6.39 6.39
C GLU A 70 -4.51 5.54 5.23
N TYR A 71 -3.64 4.83 4.51
CA TYR A 71 -4.05 3.97 3.42
C TYR A 71 -5.02 2.88 3.91
N LYS A 72 -6.26 2.94 3.45
CA LYS A 72 -7.36 2.09 3.91
C LYS A 72 -7.69 0.91 3.00
N TYR A 73 -7.04 0.80 1.85
CA TYR A 73 -7.22 -0.38 0.99
C TYR A 73 -6.75 -1.67 1.66
N ALA A 74 -5.98 -1.56 2.75
CA ALA A 74 -5.61 -2.70 3.58
C ALA A 74 -6.83 -3.46 4.13
N ASP A 75 -7.98 -2.79 4.27
CA ASP A 75 -9.23 -3.42 4.70
C ASP A 75 -9.84 -4.31 3.60
N MET A 76 -9.47 -4.10 2.34
CA MET A 76 -9.99 -4.83 1.18
C MET A 76 -8.98 -5.83 0.60
N TYR A 77 -7.69 -5.58 0.76
CA TYR A 77 -6.61 -6.39 0.18
C TYR A 77 -5.57 -6.70 1.23
N TYR A 78 -5.25 -7.98 1.38
CA TYR A 78 -4.17 -8.42 2.26
C TYR A 78 -2.92 -8.69 1.44
N GLU A 79 -1.76 -8.31 1.98
CA GLU A 79 -0.49 -8.71 1.39
C GLU A 79 -0.29 -10.21 1.59
N VAL A 80 0.02 -10.91 0.51
CA VAL A 80 0.20 -12.36 0.52
C VAL A 80 1.69 -12.67 0.54
N THR A 81 2.14 -13.33 1.61
CA THR A 81 3.52 -13.79 1.74
C THR A 81 3.71 -15.15 1.06
N ARG A 82 4.97 -15.60 0.92
CA ARG A 82 5.27 -16.95 0.41
C ARG A 82 4.68 -18.03 1.32
N SER A 83 4.70 -17.80 2.63
CA SER A 83 4.09 -18.72 3.60
C SER A 83 2.57 -18.82 3.39
N ASP A 84 1.91 -17.69 3.14
CA ASP A 84 0.47 -17.65 2.85
C ASP A 84 0.14 -18.44 1.59
N ILE A 85 0.95 -18.31 0.54
CA ILE A 85 0.77 -19.05 -0.71
C ILE A 85 0.87 -20.57 -0.47
N LYS A 86 1.81 -21.02 0.34
CA LYS A 86 1.95 -22.43 0.70
C LYS A 86 0.71 -22.95 1.42
N ILE A 87 0.18 -22.19 2.37
CA ILE A 87 -1.04 -22.53 3.10
C ILE A 87 -2.22 -22.60 2.15
N LEU A 88 -2.38 -21.63 1.25
CA LEU A 88 -3.44 -21.61 0.26
C LEU A 88 -3.37 -22.82 -0.67
N LYS A 89 -2.18 -23.21 -1.13
CA LYS A 89 -1.99 -24.40 -1.95
C LYS A 89 -2.38 -25.68 -1.21
N GLN A 90 -2.04 -25.79 0.07
CA GLN A 90 -2.44 -26.92 0.91
C GLN A 90 -3.96 -27.00 1.06
N ILE A 91 -4.62 -25.86 1.29
CA ILE A 91 -6.08 -25.80 1.41
C ILE A 91 -6.74 -26.19 0.09
N HIS A 92 -6.23 -25.70 -1.04
CA HIS A 92 -6.76 -26.03 -2.37
C HIS A 92 -6.57 -27.50 -2.75
N SER A 93 -5.63 -28.20 -2.14
CA SER A 93 -5.41 -29.62 -2.38
C SER A 93 -6.38 -30.53 -1.60
N LEU A 94 -7.11 -29.96 -0.65
CA LEU A 94 -8.06 -30.73 0.16
C LEU A 94 -9.32 -31.11 -0.65
N GLY A 95 -9.89 -32.29 -0.35
CA GLY A 95 -11.21 -32.65 -0.87
C GLY A 95 -12.32 -31.85 -0.16
N ASP A 96 -13.52 -31.88 -0.75
CA ASP A 96 -14.67 -31.10 -0.24
C ASP A 96 -14.99 -31.40 1.24
N ALA A 97 -14.94 -32.64 1.64
CA ALA A 97 -15.22 -33.04 3.02
C ALA A 97 -14.16 -32.49 3.98
N GLN A 98 -12.90 -32.54 3.60
CA GLN A 98 -11.80 -32.05 4.40
C GLN A 98 -11.83 -30.50 4.50
N TYR A 99 -12.16 -29.85 3.41
CA TYR A 99 -12.32 -28.39 3.37
C TYR A 99 -13.44 -27.94 4.32
N LYS A 100 -14.58 -28.60 4.30
CA LYS A 100 -15.70 -28.30 5.21
C LYS A 100 -15.30 -28.47 6.67
N ARG A 101 -14.55 -29.51 7.00
CA ARG A 101 -14.03 -29.74 8.35
C ARG A 101 -13.08 -28.62 8.77
N LEU A 102 -12.17 -28.21 7.88
CA LEU A 102 -11.26 -27.11 8.17
C LEU A 102 -12.02 -25.83 8.48
N MET A 103 -13.02 -25.50 7.68
CA MET A 103 -13.82 -24.29 7.90
C MET A 103 -14.60 -24.35 9.22
N ALA A 104 -15.09 -25.53 9.61
CA ALA A 104 -15.75 -25.74 10.89
C ALA A 104 -14.79 -25.54 12.07
N TYR A 105 -13.57 -26.06 11.97
CA TYR A 105 -12.53 -25.83 12.99
C TYR A 105 -12.19 -24.36 13.14
N MET A 106 -12.05 -23.63 12.03
CA MET A 106 -11.76 -22.21 12.06
C MET A 106 -12.85 -21.43 12.79
N LYS A 107 -14.12 -21.75 12.51
CA LYS A 107 -15.26 -21.13 13.20
C LYS A 107 -15.26 -21.45 14.70
N ALA A 108 -14.96 -22.70 15.06
CA ALA A 108 -14.88 -23.10 16.47
C ALA A 108 -13.78 -22.36 17.22
N LEU A 109 -12.60 -22.20 16.60
CA LEU A 109 -11.50 -21.45 17.17
C LEU A 109 -11.85 -19.97 17.39
N GLN A 110 -12.52 -19.36 16.42
CA GLN A 110 -12.97 -17.96 16.55
C GLN A 110 -13.98 -17.79 17.70
N LYS A 111 -14.90 -18.73 17.87
CA LYS A 111 -15.87 -18.71 18.98
C LYS A 111 -15.18 -18.85 20.32
N LEU A 112 -14.19 -19.74 20.45
CA LEU A 112 -13.41 -19.91 21.66
C LEU A 112 -12.65 -18.63 22.04
N GLU A 113 -12.04 -17.97 21.08
CA GLU A 113 -11.36 -16.70 21.28
C GLU A 113 -12.33 -15.63 21.79
N GLN A 114 -13.51 -15.51 21.19
CA GLN A 114 -14.53 -14.57 21.65
C GLN A 114 -14.99 -14.87 23.07
N MET A 115 -15.17 -16.14 23.42
CA MET A 115 -15.54 -16.56 24.79
C MET A 115 -14.44 -16.21 25.80
N GLU A 116 -13.18 -16.45 25.48
CA GLU A 116 -12.05 -16.09 26.31
C GLU A 116 -11.99 -14.57 26.56
N ASN A 117 -12.19 -13.78 25.50
CA ASN A 117 -12.21 -12.32 25.60
C ASN A 117 -13.37 -11.82 26.48
N MET A 118 -14.51 -12.49 26.46
CA MET A 118 -15.65 -12.14 27.30
C MET A 118 -15.42 -12.46 28.78
N VAL A 119 -14.64 -13.49 29.07
CA VAL A 119 -14.31 -13.89 30.44
C VAL A 119 -13.23 -12.99 31.07
N GLU A 120 -12.33 -12.45 30.25
CA GLU A 120 -11.26 -11.53 30.71
C GLU A 120 -11.76 -10.13 31.04
N GLU A 121 -12.95 -9.75 30.59
CA GLU A 121 -13.61 -8.51 30.93
C GLU A 121 -14.38 -8.64 32.27
#